data_5fceed64f6983f94503a00eb8c463d4b
#
_entry.id   5fceed64f6983f94503a00eb8c463d4b
#
_cell.length_a   1.000
_cell.length_b   1.000
_cell.length_c   1.000
_cell.angle_alpha   90.00
_cell.angle_beta   90.00
_cell.angle_gamma   90.00
#
_symmetry.space_group_name_H-M   'P 1'
#
loop_
_entity.id
_entity.type
_entity.pdbx_description
1 polymer ?
#
loop_
_entity_poly.entity_id
_entity_poly.type
_entity_poly.pdbx_seq_one_letter_code
_entity_poly.pdbx_strand_id
1 'polypeptide(L)'
;MAAIVEQAKADNLQDRVHLVMVLSEDEVCYAETRSEACELIGKMEKLGVEIIYDKGNIRSHKKLIPTLEKYPNNPILVVDDDNAQCKGWLKTFVEDRDQHPDDIIYGQSLSRVELQGDRIVETREPFAYEQTGNVTVNMKPANGAAGTLYPAHTFTDQRFFDRELFMRLSPTSDETWQWAFAKMAGKTFRQLSGCNIPFMLSAPPDSALWHINKDKYTDIHNAIAAEVPEYLETLKKEAAQ
;
A
#
# COMPACT_ATOMS: atom_id res chain seq x y z
N MET A 1 -3.01 11.83 -8.72
CA MET A 1 -1.60 12.22 -8.98
C MET A 1 -1.41 13.73 -9.10
N ALA A 2 -2.09 14.48 -9.97
CA ALA A 2 -1.89 15.94 -10.11
C ALA A 2 -2.03 16.71 -8.78
N ALA A 3 -2.99 16.37 -7.93
CA ALA A 3 -3.14 16.98 -6.61
C ALA A 3 -1.94 16.75 -5.68
N ILE A 4 -1.26 15.61 -5.80
CA ILE A 4 -0.05 15.32 -5.02
C ILE A 4 1.14 16.15 -5.54
N VAL A 5 1.24 16.36 -6.86
CA VAL A 5 2.23 17.27 -7.46
C VAL A 5 2.06 18.69 -6.90
N GLU A 6 0.81 19.16 -6.83
CA GLU A 6 0.51 20.50 -6.28
C GLU A 6 0.81 20.59 -4.77
N GLN A 7 0.55 19.54 -4.01
CA GLN A 7 0.96 19.50 -2.59
C GLN A 7 2.49 19.55 -2.44
N ALA A 8 3.23 18.76 -3.24
CA ALA A 8 4.68 18.77 -3.21
C ALA A 8 5.24 20.18 -3.48
N LYS A 9 4.66 20.93 -4.44
CA LYS A 9 5.03 22.32 -4.74
C LYS A 9 4.67 23.26 -3.59
N ALA A 10 3.44 23.19 -3.11
CA ALA A 10 2.92 24.08 -2.06
C ALA A 10 3.70 23.98 -0.75
N ASP A 11 4.19 22.78 -0.46
CA ASP A 11 4.91 22.46 0.78
C ASP A 11 6.45 22.46 0.59
N ASN A 12 6.96 22.85 -0.57
CA ASN A 12 8.40 22.88 -0.95
C ASN A 12 9.08 21.50 -0.78
N LEU A 13 8.41 20.44 -1.23
CA LEU A 13 8.87 19.06 -1.13
C LEU A 13 9.43 18.49 -2.45
N GLN A 14 9.54 19.28 -3.53
CA GLN A 14 9.92 18.80 -4.86
C GLN A 14 11.29 18.13 -4.89
N ASP A 15 12.23 18.62 -4.06
CA ASP A 15 13.57 18.03 -3.95
C ASP A 15 13.63 16.84 -2.98
N ARG A 16 12.54 16.55 -2.29
CA ARG A 16 12.44 15.50 -1.27
C ARG A 16 11.61 14.30 -1.71
N VAL A 17 10.75 14.47 -2.69
CA VAL A 17 9.83 13.43 -3.16
C VAL A 17 9.99 13.24 -4.67
N HIS A 18 10.02 12.00 -5.09
CA HIS A 18 9.99 11.61 -6.49
C HIS A 18 8.65 10.91 -6.75
N LEU A 19 7.89 11.43 -7.73
CA LEU A 19 6.56 10.94 -8.02
C LEU A 19 6.61 9.90 -9.14
N VAL A 20 6.07 8.73 -8.86
CA VAL A 20 6.06 7.59 -9.78
C VAL A 20 4.63 7.12 -10.00
N MET A 21 4.29 6.82 -11.24
CA MET A 21 3.05 6.11 -11.61
C MET A 21 3.43 4.79 -12.27
N VAL A 22 2.89 3.69 -11.75
CA VAL A 22 3.13 2.36 -12.32
C VAL A 22 1.92 1.92 -13.13
N LEU A 23 2.15 1.52 -14.37
CA LEU A 23 1.13 1.08 -15.31
C LEU A 23 1.48 -0.32 -15.84
N SER A 24 0.49 -1.15 -16.05
CA SER A 24 0.68 -2.40 -16.79
C SER A 24 0.76 -2.10 -18.29
N GLU A 25 1.81 -2.58 -18.96
CA GLU A 25 1.94 -2.42 -20.43
C GLU A 25 0.68 -2.91 -21.17
N ASP A 26 0.14 -4.05 -20.76
CA ASP A 26 -1.03 -4.67 -21.38
C ASP A 26 -2.28 -3.79 -21.22
N GLU A 27 -2.48 -3.13 -20.07
CA GLU A 27 -3.64 -2.27 -19.83
C GLU A 27 -3.59 -1.00 -20.68
N VAL A 28 -2.40 -0.43 -20.91
CA VAL A 28 -2.23 0.81 -21.68
C VAL A 28 -2.25 0.56 -23.18
N CYS A 29 -1.62 -0.52 -23.64
CA CYS A 29 -1.45 -0.80 -25.07
C CYS A 29 -2.70 -1.33 -25.76
N TYR A 30 -3.60 -1.97 -25.03
CA TYR A 30 -4.77 -2.66 -25.58
C TYR A 30 -6.11 -2.03 -25.22
N ALA A 31 -6.13 -0.94 -24.46
CA ALA A 31 -7.36 -0.26 -24.11
C ALA A 31 -8.01 0.38 -25.36
N GLU A 32 -9.33 0.27 -25.48
CA GLU A 32 -10.11 0.99 -26.49
C GLU A 32 -9.89 2.52 -26.38
N THR A 33 -9.55 3.00 -25.18
CA THR A 33 -9.25 4.40 -24.83
C THR A 33 -7.76 4.74 -24.92
N ARG A 34 -6.96 3.98 -25.69
CA ARG A 34 -5.51 4.15 -25.78
C ARG A 34 -5.05 5.60 -26.02
N SER A 35 -5.77 6.33 -26.89
CA SER A 35 -5.42 7.73 -27.20
C SER A 35 -5.59 8.64 -25.99
N GLU A 36 -6.66 8.46 -25.23
CA GLU A 36 -6.94 9.23 -24.01
C GLU A 36 -5.95 8.87 -22.90
N ALA A 37 -5.65 7.58 -22.73
CA ALA A 37 -4.64 7.12 -21.79
C ALA A 37 -3.26 7.72 -22.10
N CYS A 38 -2.82 7.70 -23.37
CA CYS A 38 -1.56 8.30 -23.79
C CYS A 38 -1.53 9.83 -23.54
N GLU A 39 -2.65 10.53 -23.75
CA GLU A 39 -2.74 11.96 -23.47
C GLU A 39 -2.60 12.25 -21.96
N LEU A 40 -3.28 11.47 -21.11
CA LEU A 40 -3.18 11.60 -19.66
C LEU A 40 -1.78 11.29 -19.15
N ILE A 41 -1.15 10.22 -19.64
CA ILE A 41 0.24 9.87 -19.34
C ILE A 41 1.16 11.03 -19.70
N GLY A 42 1.06 11.55 -20.92
CA GLY A 42 1.87 12.70 -21.35
C GLY A 42 1.63 13.97 -20.51
N LYS A 43 0.46 14.15 -19.94
CA LYS A 43 0.21 15.24 -18.98
C LYS A 43 0.93 14.97 -17.65
N MET A 44 0.96 13.74 -17.17
CA MET A 44 1.67 13.39 -15.92
C MET A 44 3.19 13.55 -16.08
N GLU A 45 3.76 13.10 -17.19
CA GLU A 45 5.18 13.27 -17.50
C GLU A 45 5.58 14.77 -17.53
N LYS A 46 4.74 15.63 -18.13
CA LYS A 46 4.97 17.09 -18.13
C LYS A 46 4.90 17.71 -16.74
N LEU A 47 4.23 17.07 -15.79
CA LEU A 47 4.21 17.48 -14.39
C LEU A 47 5.40 16.94 -13.58
N GLY A 48 6.30 16.18 -14.22
CA GLY A 48 7.48 15.60 -13.59
C GLY A 48 7.21 14.25 -12.93
N VAL A 49 6.08 13.58 -13.24
CA VAL A 49 5.79 12.24 -12.78
C VAL A 49 6.52 11.24 -13.68
N GLU A 50 7.29 10.35 -13.08
CA GLU A 50 7.91 9.24 -13.78
C GLU A 50 6.89 8.12 -14.04
N ILE A 51 6.91 7.56 -15.23
CA ILE A 51 6.07 6.41 -15.59
C ILE A 51 6.93 5.15 -15.61
N ILE A 52 6.53 4.17 -14.82
CA ILE A 52 7.09 2.80 -14.86
C ILE A 52 6.07 1.91 -15.57
N TYR A 53 6.51 1.27 -16.64
CA TYR A 53 5.71 0.23 -17.31
C TYR A 53 6.13 -1.13 -16.80
N ASP A 54 5.19 -1.83 -16.14
CA ASP A 54 5.39 -3.20 -15.67
C ASP A 54 4.88 -4.21 -16.70
N LYS A 55 5.63 -5.27 -16.91
CA LYS A 55 5.26 -6.35 -17.82
C LYS A 55 4.27 -7.31 -17.18
N GLY A 56 3.16 -7.51 -17.86
CA GLY A 56 2.05 -8.28 -17.35
C GLY A 56 1.20 -7.49 -16.35
N ASN A 57 0.06 -8.07 -15.98
CA ASN A 57 -0.85 -7.45 -15.03
C ASN A 57 -0.78 -8.14 -13.67
N ILE A 58 -0.01 -7.60 -12.75
CA ILE A 58 0.07 -8.06 -11.35
C ILE A 58 -0.97 -7.35 -10.44
N ARG A 59 -2.00 -6.78 -11.04
CA ARG A 59 -3.12 -6.11 -10.35
C ARG A 59 -2.64 -5.03 -9.38
N SER A 60 -3.20 -5.01 -8.16
CA SER A 60 -2.84 -4.00 -7.14
C SER A 60 -1.40 -4.09 -6.63
N HIS A 61 -0.73 -5.24 -6.76
CA HIS A 61 0.68 -5.37 -6.39
C HIS A 61 1.61 -4.43 -7.19
N LYS A 62 1.19 -3.98 -8.38
CA LYS A 62 1.95 -3.01 -9.18
C LYS A 62 2.18 -1.66 -8.48
N LYS A 63 1.37 -1.30 -7.49
CA LYS A 63 1.55 -0.06 -6.72
C LYS A 63 2.89 0.01 -6.00
N LEU A 64 3.45 -1.13 -5.58
CA LEU A 64 4.65 -1.17 -4.75
C LEU A 64 5.81 -1.93 -5.42
N ILE A 65 5.59 -3.15 -5.91
CA ILE A 65 6.66 -4.07 -6.32
C ILE A 65 7.58 -3.48 -7.39
N PRO A 66 7.11 -2.97 -8.55
CA PRO A 66 8.00 -2.42 -9.57
C PRO A 66 8.77 -1.19 -9.09
N THR A 67 8.18 -0.40 -8.18
CA THR A 67 8.86 0.75 -7.60
C THR A 67 9.98 0.33 -6.66
N LEU A 68 9.78 -0.70 -5.82
CA LEU A 68 10.82 -1.27 -4.97
C LEU A 68 11.96 -1.90 -5.79
N GLU A 69 11.64 -2.61 -6.87
CA GLU A 69 12.64 -3.19 -7.78
C GLU A 69 13.54 -2.10 -8.39
N LYS A 70 12.96 -0.94 -8.72
CA LYS A 70 13.69 0.18 -9.30
C LYS A 70 14.41 1.05 -8.26
N TYR A 71 13.81 1.22 -7.08
CA TYR A 71 14.29 2.09 -6.01
C TYR A 71 14.47 1.35 -4.67
N PRO A 72 15.33 0.31 -4.60
CA PRO A 72 15.41 -0.58 -3.44
C PRO A 72 15.92 0.11 -2.16
N ASN A 73 16.57 1.26 -2.30
CA ASN A 73 17.18 2.00 -1.20
C ASN A 73 16.34 3.21 -0.75
N ASN A 74 15.15 3.37 -1.29
CA ASN A 74 14.29 4.51 -0.98
C ASN A 74 13.06 4.08 -0.16
N PRO A 75 12.58 4.91 0.77
CA PRO A 75 11.25 4.72 1.31
C PRO A 75 10.20 4.97 0.23
N ILE A 76 9.14 4.16 0.21
CA ILE A 76 8.08 4.24 -0.79
C ILE A 76 6.75 4.54 -0.12
N LEU A 77 6.12 5.65 -0.52
CA LEU A 77 4.75 5.99 -0.12
C LEU A 77 3.78 5.55 -1.22
N VAL A 78 2.97 4.55 -0.90
CA VAL A 78 1.93 4.03 -1.79
C VAL A 78 0.64 4.81 -1.60
N VAL A 79 -0.03 5.16 -2.70
CA VAL A 79 -1.32 5.87 -2.69
C VAL A 79 -2.17 5.40 -3.86
N ASP A 80 -3.49 5.28 -3.62
CA ASP A 80 -4.46 4.95 -4.67
C ASP A 80 -4.80 6.17 -5.54
N ASP A 81 -5.19 5.92 -6.77
CA ASP A 81 -5.51 6.95 -7.78
C ASP A 81 -6.97 7.42 -7.73
N ASP A 82 -7.83 6.70 -7.01
CA ASP A 82 -9.27 6.97 -6.85
C ASP A 82 -9.61 7.77 -5.58
N ASN A 83 -8.60 8.19 -4.82
CA ASN A 83 -8.78 8.96 -3.59
C ASN A 83 -8.14 10.35 -3.69
N ALA A 84 -8.83 11.36 -3.17
CA ALA A 84 -8.28 12.69 -2.97
C ALA A 84 -7.76 12.84 -1.54
N GLN A 85 -6.51 13.23 -1.42
CA GLN A 85 -5.86 13.46 -0.14
C GLN A 85 -6.08 14.89 0.33
N CYS A 86 -6.23 15.09 1.65
CA CYS A 86 -6.40 16.42 2.23
C CYS A 86 -5.14 17.29 2.08
N LYS A 87 -5.32 18.60 2.19
CA LYS A 87 -4.21 19.55 2.13
C LYS A 87 -3.17 19.27 3.24
N GLY A 88 -1.89 19.24 2.87
CA GLY A 88 -0.78 18.98 3.79
C GLY A 88 -0.56 17.48 4.10
N TRP A 89 -1.34 16.59 3.50
CA TRP A 89 -1.20 15.14 3.68
C TRP A 89 0.22 14.64 3.37
N LEU A 90 0.77 15.03 2.22
CA LEU A 90 2.14 14.64 1.82
C LEU A 90 3.18 15.15 2.82
N LYS A 91 3.05 16.41 3.25
CA LYS A 91 3.94 17.02 4.24
C LYS A 91 3.91 16.24 5.56
N THR A 92 2.74 15.87 6.05
CA THR A 92 2.60 15.11 7.30
C THR A 92 3.32 13.75 7.21
N PHE A 93 3.21 13.04 6.08
CA PHE A 93 3.95 11.79 5.87
C PHE A 93 5.47 11.99 5.87
N VAL A 94 5.95 13.06 5.22
CA VAL A 94 7.38 13.37 5.17
C VAL A 94 7.93 13.73 6.55
N GLU A 95 7.19 14.52 7.33
CA GLU A 95 7.59 14.95 8.68
C GLU A 95 7.56 13.77 9.68
N ASP A 96 6.54 12.91 9.61
CA ASP A 96 6.45 11.74 10.49
C ASP A 96 7.54 10.71 10.16
N ARG A 97 7.83 10.49 8.87
CA ARG A 97 8.96 9.67 8.43
C ARG A 97 10.31 10.19 8.94
N ASP A 98 10.53 11.50 8.98
CA ASP A 98 11.77 12.08 9.48
C ASP A 98 11.97 11.80 10.98
N GLN A 99 10.87 11.68 11.74
CA GLN A 99 10.90 11.36 13.16
C GLN A 99 10.96 9.83 13.41
N HIS A 100 10.38 9.03 12.51
CA HIS A 100 10.24 7.58 12.65
C HIS A 100 10.68 6.86 11.36
N PRO A 101 11.98 6.93 10.99
CA PRO A 101 12.47 6.50 9.68
C PRO A 101 12.37 4.99 9.43
N ASP A 102 12.25 4.18 10.48
CA ASP A 102 12.20 2.72 10.40
C ASP A 102 10.78 2.14 10.53
N ASP A 103 9.79 2.98 10.89
CA ASP A 103 8.40 2.57 11.05
C ASP A 103 7.66 2.56 9.71
N ILE A 104 6.76 1.60 9.53
CA ILE A 104 5.74 1.67 8.48
C ILE A 104 4.68 2.65 8.96
N ILE A 105 4.52 3.76 8.21
CA ILE A 105 3.58 4.82 8.55
C ILE A 105 2.37 4.71 7.64
N TYR A 106 1.16 4.66 8.20
CA TYR A 106 -0.05 4.54 7.41
C TYR A 106 -1.12 5.55 7.83
N GLY A 107 -1.90 6.03 6.86
CA GLY A 107 -2.96 7.01 7.13
C GLY A 107 -4.18 6.38 7.78
N GLN A 108 -4.59 5.22 7.33
CA GLN A 108 -5.83 4.57 7.77
C GLN A 108 -5.68 3.06 7.89
N SER A 109 -6.38 2.46 8.85
CA SER A 109 -6.65 1.03 8.91
C SER A 109 -8.17 0.79 9.01
N LEU A 110 -8.63 -0.27 8.39
CA LEU A 110 -10.02 -0.72 8.42
C LEU A 110 -10.14 -2.14 8.95
N SER A 111 -9.02 -2.74 9.33
CA SER A 111 -8.96 -4.17 9.67
C SER A 111 -8.06 -4.42 10.86
N ARG A 112 -8.50 -5.36 11.70
CA ARG A 112 -7.72 -5.95 12.77
C ARG A 112 -7.41 -7.39 12.42
N VAL A 113 -6.17 -7.81 12.63
CA VAL A 113 -5.70 -9.18 12.37
C VAL A 113 -5.28 -9.83 13.68
N GLU A 114 -5.89 -10.94 14.03
CA GLU A 114 -5.68 -11.64 15.31
C GLU A 114 -5.57 -13.15 15.11
N LEU A 115 -4.98 -13.84 16.11
CA LEU A 115 -4.95 -15.28 16.15
C LEU A 115 -6.13 -15.84 16.95
N GLN A 116 -6.81 -16.82 16.40
CA GLN A 116 -7.78 -17.68 17.09
C GLN A 116 -7.24 -19.13 17.04
N GLY A 117 -6.48 -19.51 18.06
CA GLY A 117 -5.65 -20.71 18.01
C GLY A 117 -4.55 -20.59 16.96
N ASP A 118 -4.52 -21.51 16.01
CA ASP A 118 -3.58 -21.47 14.86
C ASP A 118 -4.17 -20.79 13.60
N ARG A 119 -5.38 -20.27 13.70
CA ARG A 119 -6.04 -19.59 12.59
C ARG A 119 -5.84 -18.08 12.69
N ILE A 120 -5.40 -17.48 11.60
CA ILE A 120 -5.34 -16.02 11.45
C ILE A 120 -6.73 -15.54 11.02
N VAL A 121 -7.28 -14.56 11.74
CA VAL A 121 -8.61 -14.00 11.49
C VAL A 121 -8.45 -12.49 11.26
N GLU A 122 -8.96 -12.00 10.14
CA GLU A 122 -9.09 -10.59 9.89
C GLU A 122 -10.54 -10.15 10.10
N THR A 123 -10.73 -9.18 11.00
CA THR A 123 -12.01 -8.54 11.26
C THR A 123 -11.96 -7.10 10.77
N ARG A 124 -12.95 -6.70 9.98
CA ARG A 124 -13.10 -5.30 9.59
C ARG A 124 -13.79 -4.52 10.68
N GLU A 125 -13.14 -3.44 11.08
CA GLU A 125 -13.71 -2.48 12.00
C GLU A 125 -14.13 -1.23 11.20
N PRO A 126 -15.45 -0.96 11.06
CA PRO A 126 -15.94 0.08 10.15
C PRO A 126 -15.52 1.51 10.50
N PHE A 127 -14.87 1.75 11.64
CA PHE A 127 -14.60 3.09 12.15
C PHE A 127 -13.29 3.27 12.93
N ALA A 128 -12.24 2.56 12.61
CA ALA A 128 -10.93 2.81 13.23
C ALA A 128 -10.26 4.10 12.67
N TYR A 129 -10.95 5.23 12.78
CA TYR A 129 -10.47 6.53 12.33
C TYR A 129 -9.67 7.30 13.40
N GLU A 130 -9.23 6.65 14.45
CA GLU A 130 -8.43 7.32 15.46
C GLU A 130 -7.05 7.65 14.92
N GLN A 131 -6.85 8.93 14.66
CA GLN A 131 -5.58 9.50 14.20
C GLN A 131 -4.70 9.77 15.43
N THR A 132 -3.92 8.78 15.82
CA THR A 132 -3.29 8.82 17.15
C THR A 132 -1.78 9.11 17.12
N GLY A 133 -1.12 8.95 16.00
CA GLY A 133 0.36 8.96 15.94
C GLY A 133 1.00 7.83 16.75
N ASN A 134 0.22 6.84 17.20
CA ASN A 134 0.66 5.74 18.04
C ASN A 134 1.10 4.53 17.24
N VAL A 135 1.98 3.73 17.85
CA VAL A 135 2.28 2.39 17.37
C VAL A 135 1.07 1.48 17.53
N THR A 136 0.75 0.73 16.50
CA THR A 136 -0.36 -0.22 16.50
C THR A 136 0.15 -1.62 16.20
N VAL A 137 -0.34 -2.61 16.91
CA VAL A 137 0.20 -3.99 16.80
C VAL A 137 -0.58 -4.81 15.77
N ASN A 138 -1.89 -4.83 15.86
CA ASN A 138 -2.75 -5.74 15.10
C ASN A 138 -3.59 -5.05 14.01
N MET A 139 -3.37 -3.76 13.79
CA MET A 139 -4.10 -3.01 12.77
C MET A 139 -3.39 -3.14 11.42
N LYS A 140 -4.10 -3.68 10.42
CA LYS A 140 -3.59 -3.79 9.06
C LYS A 140 -3.90 -2.49 8.30
N PRO A 141 -2.88 -1.84 7.67
CA PRO A 141 -3.11 -0.65 6.84
C PRO A 141 -4.12 -0.89 5.73
N ALA A 142 -4.92 0.12 5.43
CA ALA A 142 -5.76 0.17 4.22
C ALA A 142 -4.94 0.71 3.03
N ASN A 143 -3.78 0.19 2.87
CA ASN A 143 -2.70 0.47 1.93
C ASN A 143 -2.80 1.83 1.20
N GLY A 144 -3.34 1.88 -0.01
CA GLY A 144 -3.30 3.08 -0.84
C GLY A 144 -4.36 4.14 -0.51
N ALA A 145 -5.46 3.79 0.16
CA ALA A 145 -6.60 4.70 0.34
C ALA A 145 -6.21 6.01 1.06
N ALA A 146 -5.54 5.92 2.20
CA ALA A 146 -5.02 7.09 2.93
C ALA A 146 -3.49 7.19 2.89
N GLY A 147 -2.84 6.31 2.14
CA GLY A 147 -1.39 6.19 2.02
C GLY A 147 -0.78 5.23 3.04
N THR A 148 0.25 4.51 2.58
CA THR A 148 1.13 3.70 3.43
C THR A 148 2.56 3.89 2.97
N LEU A 149 3.41 4.34 3.89
CA LEU A 149 4.84 4.55 3.67
C LEU A 149 5.61 3.35 4.22
N TYR A 150 6.37 2.73 3.35
CA TYR A 150 7.29 1.64 3.66
C TYR A 150 8.72 2.19 3.72
N PRO A 151 9.46 2.02 4.83
CA PRO A 151 10.88 2.33 4.90
C PRO A 151 11.70 1.56 3.87
N ALA A 152 12.86 2.08 3.51
CA ALA A 152 13.81 1.33 2.70
C ALA A 152 14.14 -0.01 3.36
N HIS A 153 14.38 -1.04 2.55
CA HIS A 153 14.73 -2.39 3.02
C HIS A 153 13.68 -3.06 3.93
N THR A 154 12.40 -2.65 3.84
CA THR A 154 11.33 -3.36 4.54
C THR A 154 11.17 -4.80 4.05
N PHE A 155 11.25 -5.00 2.74
CA PHE A 155 11.04 -6.30 2.09
C PHE A 155 12.37 -6.87 1.59
N THR A 156 13.04 -7.67 2.42
CA THR A 156 14.33 -8.33 2.11
C THR A 156 14.16 -9.80 1.75
N ASP A 157 13.05 -10.41 2.08
CA ASP A 157 12.72 -11.80 1.71
C ASP A 157 12.39 -11.86 0.22
N GLN A 158 13.12 -12.67 -0.54
CA GLN A 158 12.96 -12.78 -1.99
C GLN A 158 11.58 -13.33 -2.40
N ARG A 159 10.93 -14.10 -1.51
CA ARG A 159 9.55 -14.59 -1.75
C ARG A 159 8.54 -13.45 -1.89
N PHE A 160 8.82 -12.28 -1.30
CA PHE A 160 7.99 -11.09 -1.46
C PHE A 160 7.84 -10.67 -2.92
N PHE A 161 8.89 -10.83 -3.72
CA PHE A 161 8.97 -10.45 -5.13
C PHE A 161 8.59 -11.59 -6.09
N ASP A 162 8.27 -12.78 -5.58
CA ASP A 162 7.86 -13.92 -6.39
C ASP A 162 6.44 -13.72 -6.94
N ARG A 163 6.38 -13.31 -8.22
CA ARG A 163 5.13 -12.97 -8.91
C ARG A 163 4.15 -14.14 -9.01
N GLU A 164 4.65 -15.35 -9.20
CA GLU A 164 3.79 -16.55 -9.26
C GLU A 164 3.20 -16.84 -7.88
N LEU A 165 4.01 -16.70 -6.83
CA LEU A 165 3.61 -16.95 -5.47
C LEU A 165 2.52 -15.96 -5.01
N PHE A 166 2.76 -14.64 -5.11
CA PHE A 166 1.77 -13.69 -4.63
C PHE A 166 0.51 -13.64 -5.50
N MET A 167 0.61 -13.86 -6.81
CA MET A 167 -0.57 -13.94 -7.68
C MET A 167 -1.40 -15.20 -7.43
N ARG A 168 -0.82 -16.24 -6.86
CA ARG A 168 -1.53 -17.46 -6.46
C ARG A 168 -2.18 -17.33 -5.07
N LEU A 169 -1.47 -16.76 -4.10
CA LEU A 169 -1.90 -16.70 -2.70
C LEU A 169 -2.75 -15.47 -2.38
N SER A 170 -2.44 -14.32 -2.97
CA SER A 170 -3.07 -13.03 -2.66
C SER A 170 -3.33 -12.19 -3.94
N PRO A 171 -4.00 -12.73 -4.96
CA PRO A 171 -4.08 -12.09 -6.29
C PRO A 171 -4.84 -10.76 -6.29
N THR A 172 -5.64 -10.49 -5.27
CA THR A 172 -6.53 -9.32 -5.19
C THR A 172 -6.33 -8.48 -3.94
N SER A 173 -5.38 -8.87 -3.05
CA SER A 173 -5.13 -8.17 -1.79
C SER A 173 -3.63 -7.97 -1.57
N ASP A 174 -3.07 -6.95 -2.23
CA ASP A 174 -1.68 -6.56 -2.05
C ASP A 174 -1.38 -6.14 -0.60
N GLU A 175 -2.33 -5.48 0.08
CA GLU A 175 -2.16 -5.09 1.48
C GLU A 175 -1.99 -6.28 2.43
N THR A 176 -2.64 -7.41 2.18
CA THR A 176 -2.47 -8.62 3.02
C THR A 176 -1.10 -9.24 2.81
N TRP A 177 -0.62 -9.30 1.56
CA TRP A 177 0.72 -9.77 1.22
C TRP A 177 1.81 -8.88 1.85
N GLN A 178 1.70 -7.58 1.67
CA GLN A 178 2.64 -6.60 2.21
C GLN A 178 2.67 -6.63 3.73
N TRP A 179 1.51 -6.72 4.38
CA TRP A 179 1.41 -6.79 5.84
C TRP A 179 2.08 -8.06 6.39
N ALA A 180 1.85 -9.22 5.79
CA ALA A 180 2.45 -10.48 6.22
C ALA A 180 3.99 -10.41 6.20
N PHE A 181 4.57 -9.95 5.10
CA PHE A 181 6.04 -9.85 4.97
C PHE A 181 6.63 -8.73 5.83
N ALA A 182 5.93 -7.62 6.02
CA ALA A 182 6.37 -6.55 6.92
C ALA A 182 6.37 -7.02 8.39
N LYS A 183 5.37 -7.83 8.81
CA LYS A 183 5.34 -8.45 10.14
C LYS A 183 6.51 -9.43 10.32
N MET A 184 6.80 -10.29 9.35
CA MET A 184 7.96 -11.18 9.38
C MET A 184 9.30 -10.42 9.45
N ALA A 185 9.38 -9.25 8.82
CA ALA A 185 10.53 -8.36 8.89
C ALA A 185 10.66 -7.60 10.23
N GLY A 186 9.75 -7.84 11.19
CA GLY A 186 9.75 -7.20 12.51
C GLY A 186 9.47 -5.70 12.46
N LYS A 187 8.77 -5.22 11.44
CA LYS A 187 8.48 -3.78 11.29
C LYS A 187 7.40 -3.30 12.25
N THR A 188 7.64 -2.13 12.79
CA THR A 188 6.65 -1.39 13.59
C THR A 188 5.66 -0.69 12.67
N PHE A 189 4.39 -0.73 13.02
CA PHE A 189 3.32 -0.02 12.31
C PHE A 189 2.87 1.18 13.15
N ARG A 190 2.89 2.35 12.53
CA ARG A 190 2.50 3.63 13.14
C ARG A 190 1.38 4.27 12.35
N GLN A 191 0.31 4.61 13.03
CA GLN A 191 -0.76 5.39 12.41
C GLN A 191 -0.35 6.87 12.35
N LEU A 192 -0.45 7.46 11.16
CA LEU A 192 -0.20 8.89 10.96
C LEU A 192 -1.12 9.74 11.84
N SER A 193 -0.58 10.78 12.46
CA SER A 193 -1.38 11.77 13.17
C SER A 193 -1.88 12.87 12.23
N GLY A 194 -3.07 13.40 12.44
CA GLY A 194 -3.59 14.55 11.69
C GLY A 194 -4.59 14.20 10.58
N CYS A 195 -4.68 15.04 9.55
CA CYS A 195 -5.66 14.89 8.47
C CYS A 195 -5.23 13.82 7.47
N ASN A 196 -5.75 12.62 7.61
CA ASN A 196 -5.40 11.47 6.78
C ASN A 196 -6.62 10.67 6.28
N ILE A 197 -7.83 11.21 6.44
CA ILE A 197 -9.04 10.59 5.88
C ILE A 197 -9.15 11.01 4.41
N PRO A 198 -9.03 10.06 3.47
CA PRO A 198 -9.18 10.35 2.05
C PRO A 198 -10.65 10.61 1.69
N PHE A 199 -10.86 11.40 0.66
CA PHE A 199 -12.15 11.52 0.01
C PHE A 199 -12.16 10.62 -1.23
N MET A 200 -13.08 9.68 -1.28
CA MET A 200 -13.29 8.89 -2.50
C MET A 200 -13.81 9.81 -3.61
N LEU A 201 -13.14 9.77 -4.78
CA LEU A 201 -13.50 10.57 -5.94
C LEU A 201 -14.75 10.04 -6.66
N SER A 202 -15.05 8.77 -6.49
CA SER A 202 -16.25 8.13 -7.05
C SER A 202 -16.71 6.99 -6.13
N ALA A 203 -17.98 6.60 -6.23
CA ALA A 203 -18.45 5.38 -5.60
C ALA A 203 -17.70 4.18 -6.24
N PRO A 204 -17.21 3.22 -5.43
CA PRO A 204 -16.51 2.08 -5.98
C PRO A 204 -17.46 1.28 -6.88
N PRO A 205 -17.02 0.90 -8.09
CA PRO A 205 -17.81 0.04 -8.95
C PRO A 205 -18.00 -1.34 -8.32
N ASP A 206 -19.02 -2.10 -8.72
CA ASP A 206 -19.27 -3.47 -8.22
C ASP A 206 -18.06 -4.40 -8.45
N SER A 207 -17.21 -4.07 -9.43
CA SER A 207 -15.95 -4.76 -9.71
C SER A 207 -14.78 -4.36 -8.82
N ALA A 208 -14.95 -3.41 -7.90
CA ALA A 208 -13.87 -2.98 -7.01
C ALA A 208 -13.34 -4.14 -6.16
N LEU A 209 -12.03 -4.22 -6.02
CA LEU A 209 -11.36 -5.33 -5.34
C LEU A 209 -11.85 -5.55 -3.90
N TRP A 210 -12.24 -4.47 -3.20
CA TRP A 210 -12.75 -4.61 -1.86
C TRP A 210 -14.06 -5.40 -1.80
N HIS A 211 -14.96 -5.29 -2.79
CA HIS A 211 -16.17 -6.10 -2.88
C HIS A 211 -15.85 -7.58 -3.08
N ILE A 212 -14.76 -7.87 -3.80
CA ILE A 212 -14.29 -9.23 -4.04
C ILE A 212 -13.65 -9.84 -2.79
N ASN A 213 -12.94 -9.00 -2.01
CA ASN A 213 -12.09 -9.46 -0.90
C ASN A 213 -12.79 -9.46 0.46
N LYS A 214 -13.88 -8.69 0.65
CA LYS A 214 -14.48 -8.42 1.97
C LYS A 214 -14.71 -9.65 2.86
N ASP A 215 -14.98 -10.81 2.24
CA ASP A 215 -15.22 -12.08 2.93
C ASP A 215 -14.04 -13.07 2.78
N LYS A 216 -12.91 -12.67 2.17
CA LYS A 216 -11.79 -13.54 1.81
C LYS A 216 -10.47 -13.21 2.51
N TYR A 217 -10.37 -12.08 3.17
CA TYR A 217 -9.11 -11.66 3.80
C TYR A 217 -8.54 -12.71 4.76
N THR A 218 -9.40 -13.27 5.62
CA THR A 218 -9.04 -14.38 6.52
C THR A 218 -8.47 -15.58 5.77
N ASP A 219 -9.08 -15.97 4.66
CA ASP A 219 -8.62 -17.13 3.88
C ASP A 219 -7.28 -16.82 3.18
N ILE A 220 -7.09 -15.57 2.69
CA ILE A 220 -5.82 -15.12 2.09
C ILE A 220 -4.70 -15.19 3.14
N HIS A 221 -4.91 -14.70 4.36
CA HIS A 221 -3.93 -14.81 5.44
C HIS A 221 -3.53 -16.26 5.72
N ASN A 222 -4.49 -17.15 5.80
CA ASN A 222 -4.24 -18.56 6.10
C ASN A 222 -3.59 -19.29 4.90
N ALA A 223 -3.90 -18.91 3.65
CA ALA A 223 -3.22 -19.42 2.47
C ALA A 223 -1.73 -19.00 2.45
N ILE A 224 -1.43 -17.74 2.80
CA ILE A 224 -0.06 -17.26 2.95
C ILE A 224 0.66 -18.06 4.05
N ALA A 225 0.05 -18.21 5.23
CA ALA A 225 0.64 -18.91 6.37
C ALA A 225 0.91 -20.40 6.08
N ALA A 226 0.11 -21.03 5.22
CA ALA A 226 0.31 -22.43 4.83
C ALA A 226 1.59 -22.65 3.99
N GLU A 227 1.98 -21.66 3.18
CA GLU A 227 3.17 -21.76 2.33
C GLU A 227 4.37 -20.95 2.86
N VAL A 228 4.10 -20.00 3.74
CA VAL A 228 5.08 -19.16 4.44
C VAL A 228 4.84 -19.29 5.95
N PRO A 229 5.19 -20.45 6.56
CA PRO A 229 4.85 -20.75 7.96
C PRO A 229 5.48 -19.77 8.96
N GLU A 230 6.58 -19.12 8.61
CA GLU A 230 7.23 -18.11 9.44
C GLU A 230 6.29 -16.93 9.75
N TYR A 231 5.31 -16.68 8.88
CA TYR A 231 4.30 -15.66 9.11
C TYR A 231 3.43 -15.99 10.33
N LEU A 232 2.88 -17.20 10.40
CA LEU A 232 2.10 -17.65 11.56
C LEU A 232 2.95 -17.67 12.84
N GLU A 233 4.19 -18.14 12.75
CA GLU A 233 5.10 -18.18 13.90
C GLU A 233 5.44 -16.77 14.42
N THR A 234 5.53 -15.78 13.52
CA THR A 234 5.72 -14.38 13.91
C THR A 234 4.53 -13.88 14.73
N LEU A 235 3.30 -14.10 14.25
CA LEU A 235 2.10 -13.67 14.96
C LEU A 235 1.94 -14.37 16.31
N LYS A 236 2.30 -15.67 16.43
CA LYS A 236 2.32 -16.41 17.71
C LYS A 236 3.27 -15.80 18.73
N LYS A 237 4.47 -15.41 18.27
CA LYS A 237 5.47 -14.76 19.14
C LYS A 237 5.00 -13.40 19.63
N GLU A 238 4.36 -12.60 18.77
CA GLU A 238 3.81 -11.30 19.16
C GLU A 238 2.63 -11.45 20.16
N ALA A 239 1.75 -12.43 19.94
CA ALA A 239 0.62 -12.69 20.82
C ALA A 239 1.03 -13.21 22.23
N ALA A 240 2.26 -13.71 22.39
CA ALA A 240 2.80 -14.20 23.66
C ALA A 240 3.53 -13.11 24.47
N GLN A 241 3.72 -11.92 23.95
CA GLN A 241 4.34 -10.76 24.60
C GLN A 241 3.31 -9.86 25.27
#